data_5570ea22ae02033840b2e5128a0d0f79
#
_entry.id   5570ea22ae02033840b2e5128a0d0f79
#
_cell.length_a   1.000
_cell.length_b   1.000
_cell.length_c   1.000
_cell.angle_alpha   90.00
_cell.angle_beta   90.00
_cell.angle_gamma   90.00
#
_symmetry.space_group_name_H-M   'P 1'
#
loop_
_entity.id
_entity.type
_entity.pdbx_description
1 polymer ?
#
loop_
_entity_poly.entity_id
_entity_poly.type
_entity_poly.pdbx_seq_one_letter_code
_entity_poly.pdbx_strand_id
1 'polypeptide(L)'
;PITEKIFEVAHHQIYGYTRWNHHDFKSSITGYFERRHHTHIEEDWILYSPTVMYSVSLLIRLLSQPHDKVLTFEPMYDSFYTVIQDNDRQLVAHRLISKDGTFEIDFDLFEKQVQECQLLLLCSPHNPTGRIWTKEEMDQIIKICKKYQVKIISDEIHMDIQLRDRKHIPLLSYIHEYDELYTAASSSKTFNTPGLIGSYLMIPNEEVREKFLMHTRRKDFLNSVSIFGM
;
A
#
# COMPACT_ATOMS: atom_id res chain seq x y z
N PRO A 1 23.72 -5.12 -10.71
CA PRO A 1 23.30 -5.58 -9.38
C PRO A 1 22.11 -6.54 -9.44
N ILE A 2 20.91 -6.12 -9.90
CA ILE A 2 19.71 -7.02 -9.94
C ILE A 2 19.96 -8.22 -10.85
N THR A 3 20.40 -8.00 -12.07
CA THR A 3 20.68 -9.08 -13.04
C THR A 3 21.74 -10.04 -12.51
N GLU A 4 22.80 -9.53 -11.88
CA GLU A 4 23.85 -10.34 -11.27
C GLU A 4 23.28 -11.24 -10.16
N LYS A 5 22.39 -10.67 -9.31
CA LYS A 5 21.74 -11.44 -8.24
C LYS A 5 20.79 -12.51 -8.78
N ILE A 6 20.08 -12.23 -9.87
CA ILE A 6 19.26 -13.23 -10.57
C ILE A 6 20.14 -14.39 -11.10
N PHE A 7 21.27 -14.07 -11.71
CA PHE A 7 22.21 -15.11 -12.15
C PHE A 7 22.78 -15.92 -11.00
N GLU A 8 23.13 -15.28 -9.88
CA GLU A 8 23.61 -15.96 -8.67
C GLU A 8 22.56 -16.98 -8.18
N VAL A 9 21.31 -16.52 -8.05
CA VAL A 9 20.19 -17.40 -7.64
C VAL A 9 19.95 -18.51 -8.68
N ALA A 10 20.03 -18.23 -9.97
CA ALA A 10 19.86 -19.25 -11.01
C ALA A 10 20.98 -20.29 -11.03
N HIS A 11 22.23 -19.91 -10.67
CA HIS A 11 23.38 -20.79 -10.73
C HIS A 11 23.36 -21.93 -9.72
N HIS A 12 22.69 -21.76 -8.56
CA HIS A 12 22.62 -22.87 -7.60
C HIS A 12 21.70 -24.03 -8.01
N GLN A 13 20.86 -23.83 -9.04
CA GLN A 13 20.00 -24.86 -9.68
C GLN A 13 19.03 -25.58 -8.72
N ILE A 14 18.70 -24.96 -7.58
CA ILE A 14 17.75 -25.49 -6.60
C ILE A 14 16.56 -24.54 -6.54
N TYR A 15 15.42 -24.98 -7.09
CA TYR A 15 14.21 -24.19 -7.22
C TYR A 15 13.07 -24.74 -6.37
N GLY A 16 13.38 -25.07 -5.12
CA GLY A 16 12.43 -25.57 -4.14
C GLY A 16 11.51 -24.46 -3.59
N TYR A 17 10.69 -24.82 -2.62
CA TYR A 17 9.83 -23.85 -1.95
C TYR A 17 10.65 -22.78 -1.24
N THR A 18 10.34 -21.52 -1.52
CA THR A 18 10.97 -20.33 -0.91
C THR A 18 10.02 -19.70 0.10
N ARG A 19 10.54 -19.34 1.26
CA ARG A 19 9.77 -18.66 2.31
C ARG A 19 10.26 -17.23 2.46
N TRP A 20 9.33 -16.29 2.56
CA TRP A 20 9.62 -14.86 2.72
C TRP A 20 9.92 -14.45 4.17
N ASN A 21 9.43 -15.20 5.17
CA ASN A 21 9.51 -14.80 6.57
C ASN A 21 10.91 -15.06 7.15
N HIS A 22 11.89 -14.30 6.70
CA HIS A 22 13.26 -14.32 7.18
C HIS A 22 13.79 -12.89 7.36
N HIS A 23 14.81 -12.76 8.19
CA HIS A 23 15.37 -11.47 8.60
C HIS A 23 15.85 -10.64 7.41
N ASP A 24 16.58 -11.22 6.46
CA ASP A 24 17.17 -10.48 5.33
C ASP A 24 16.11 -9.74 4.50
N PHE A 25 14.97 -10.39 4.24
CA PHE A 25 13.85 -9.75 3.53
C PHE A 25 13.29 -8.57 4.32
N LYS A 26 12.99 -8.79 5.61
CA LYS A 26 12.39 -7.79 6.47
C LYS A 26 13.33 -6.64 6.76
N SER A 27 14.58 -6.93 7.13
CA SER A 27 15.59 -5.91 7.44
C SER A 27 15.98 -5.06 6.21
N SER A 28 15.90 -5.63 5.01
CA SER A 28 16.08 -4.87 3.77
C SER A 28 15.01 -3.79 3.63
N ILE A 29 13.76 -4.10 3.94
CA ILE A 29 12.63 -3.18 3.87
C ILE A 29 12.71 -2.15 5.00
N THR A 30 12.87 -2.57 6.26
CA THR A 30 12.98 -1.63 7.40
C THR A 30 14.14 -0.67 7.21
N GLY A 31 15.31 -1.20 6.84
CA GLY A 31 16.49 -0.38 6.58
C GLY A 31 16.32 0.56 5.38
N TYR A 32 15.51 0.18 4.38
CA TYR A 32 15.16 1.06 3.27
C TYR A 32 14.31 2.24 3.73
N PHE A 33 13.24 2.00 4.48
CA PHE A 33 12.37 3.06 5.01
C PHE A 33 13.13 4.01 5.94
N GLU A 34 13.98 3.48 6.81
CA GLU A 34 14.82 4.30 7.70
C GLU A 34 15.76 5.22 6.93
N ARG A 35 16.53 4.68 5.98
CA ARG A 35 17.52 5.45 5.21
C ARG A 35 16.89 6.43 4.23
N ARG A 36 15.78 6.05 3.59
CA ARG A 36 15.22 6.81 2.48
C ARG A 36 14.13 7.78 2.93
N HIS A 37 13.34 7.36 3.90
CA HIS A 37 12.14 8.08 4.32
C HIS A 37 12.18 8.54 5.79
N HIS A 38 13.23 8.18 6.53
CA HIS A 38 13.36 8.49 7.97
C HIS A 38 12.14 8.00 8.77
N THR A 39 11.59 6.86 8.36
CA THR A 39 10.38 6.26 8.96
C THR A 39 10.74 4.90 9.54
N HIS A 40 10.45 4.72 10.81
CA HIS A 40 10.65 3.45 11.50
C HIS A 40 9.51 2.48 11.17
N ILE A 41 9.88 1.26 10.77
CA ILE A 41 8.97 0.16 10.48
C ILE A 41 9.42 -1.06 11.28
N GLU A 42 8.52 -1.65 12.05
CA GLU A 42 8.80 -2.90 12.76
C GLU A 42 8.83 -4.09 11.79
N GLU A 43 9.82 -4.97 11.93
CA GLU A 43 9.92 -6.16 11.08
C GLU A 43 8.67 -7.04 11.12
N ASP A 44 8.00 -7.10 12.28
CA ASP A 44 6.79 -7.90 12.47
C ASP A 44 5.57 -7.37 11.72
N TRP A 45 5.59 -6.11 11.30
CA TRP A 45 4.51 -5.55 10.46
C TRP A 45 4.60 -6.02 9.01
N ILE A 46 5.77 -6.50 8.58
CA ILE A 46 6.06 -6.79 7.17
C ILE A 46 5.58 -8.18 6.80
N LEU A 47 4.76 -8.25 5.76
CA LEU A 47 4.29 -9.46 5.12
C LEU A 47 4.59 -9.43 3.63
N TYR A 48 4.88 -10.59 3.05
CA TYR A 48 4.99 -10.74 1.60
C TYR A 48 3.61 -10.82 0.95
N SER A 49 3.52 -10.29 -0.26
CA SER A 49 2.37 -10.46 -1.13
C SER A 49 2.83 -10.60 -2.59
N PRO A 50 2.12 -11.34 -3.45
CA PRO A 50 2.52 -11.48 -4.84
C PRO A 50 2.43 -10.15 -5.61
N THR A 51 1.43 -9.33 -5.32
CA THR A 51 1.24 -8.01 -5.94
C THR A 51 0.60 -7.04 -4.97
N VAL A 52 0.82 -5.73 -5.18
CA VAL A 52 0.15 -4.68 -4.40
C VAL A 52 -1.36 -4.79 -4.52
N MET A 53 -1.90 -5.05 -5.72
CA MET A 53 -3.36 -5.17 -5.90
C MET A 53 -3.96 -6.38 -5.19
N TYR A 54 -3.22 -7.49 -5.07
CA TYR A 54 -3.65 -8.60 -4.21
C TYR A 54 -3.74 -8.17 -2.74
N SER A 55 -2.75 -7.44 -2.25
CA SER A 55 -2.74 -6.88 -0.88
C SER A 55 -3.94 -5.97 -0.64
N VAL A 56 -4.19 -5.03 -1.55
CA VAL A 56 -5.31 -4.09 -1.48
C VAL A 56 -6.65 -4.83 -1.47
N SER A 57 -6.84 -5.79 -2.37
CA SER A 57 -8.06 -6.60 -2.44
C SER A 57 -8.32 -7.36 -1.14
N LEU A 58 -7.30 -8.00 -0.59
CA LEU A 58 -7.46 -8.75 0.65
C LEU A 58 -7.69 -7.83 1.86
N LEU A 59 -6.98 -6.70 1.95
CA LEU A 59 -7.19 -5.72 3.02
C LEU A 59 -8.61 -5.13 2.97
N ILE A 60 -9.15 -4.80 1.79
CA ILE A 60 -10.54 -4.35 1.65
C ILE A 60 -11.50 -5.38 2.26
N ARG A 61 -11.30 -6.66 1.96
CA ARG A 61 -12.16 -7.75 2.50
C ARG A 61 -12.01 -7.95 4.00
N LEU A 62 -10.82 -7.75 4.55
CA LEU A 62 -10.56 -7.94 5.98
C LEU A 62 -11.01 -6.75 6.84
N LEU A 63 -11.00 -5.54 6.27
CA LEU A 63 -11.23 -4.30 7.00
C LEU A 63 -12.64 -3.73 6.82
N SER A 64 -13.45 -4.30 5.94
CA SER A 64 -14.82 -3.87 5.66
C SER A 64 -15.76 -5.05 5.41
N GLN A 65 -17.07 -4.78 5.34
CA GLN A 65 -18.10 -5.75 5.01
C GLN A 65 -18.62 -5.53 3.58
N PRO A 66 -19.28 -6.52 2.94
CA PRO A 66 -19.99 -6.30 1.68
C PRO A 66 -20.92 -5.08 1.77
N HIS A 67 -20.95 -4.29 0.71
CA HIS A 67 -21.70 -3.04 0.55
C HIS A 67 -21.20 -1.85 1.37
N ASP A 68 -20.15 -1.99 2.17
CA ASP A 68 -19.48 -0.84 2.79
C ASP A 68 -18.89 0.09 1.72
N LYS A 69 -18.85 1.39 2.05
CA LYS A 69 -18.31 2.42 1.17
C LYS A 69 -16.79 2.54 1.32
N VAL A 70 -16.10 2.56 0.18
CA VAL A 70 -14.65 2.80 0.08
C VAL A 70 -14.43 4.07 -0.72
N LEU A 71 -13.81 5.06 -0.09
CA LEU A 71 -13.46 6.32 -0.73
C LEU A 71 -12.10 6.22 -1.41
N THR A 72 -11.96 6.84 -2.58
CA THR A 72 -10.67 7.09 -3.23
C THR A 72 -10.70 8.38 -4.04
N PHE A 73 -9.55 8.92 -4.42
CA PHE A 73 -9.44 10.15 -5.18
C PHE A 73 -9.55 9.93 -6.69
N GLU A 74 -10.38 10.73 -7.37
CA GLU A 74 -10.55 10.71 -8.84
C GLU A 74 -9.85 11.94 -9.47
N PRO A 75 -9.08 11.80 -10.59
CA PRO A 75 -8.86 10.56 -11.35
C PRO A 75 -8.06 9.54 -10.56
N MET A 76 -8.33 8.25 -10.76
CA MET A 76 -7.67 7.16 -10.01
C MET A 76 -7.04 6.15 -10.95
N TYR A 77 -6.18 5.29 -10.40
CA TYR A 77 -5.73 4.09 -11.09
C TYR A 77 -6.94 3.21 -11.41
N ASP A 78 -7.08 2.77 -12.65
CA ASP A 78 -8.25 2.04 -13.15
C ASP A 78 -8.59 0.79 -12.35
N SER A 79 -7.57 0.04 -11.91
CA SER A 79 -7.78 -1.14 -11.08
C SER A 79 -8.40 -0.85 -9.70
N PHE A 80 -8.44 0.41 -9.26
CA PHE A 80 -9.15 0.76 -8.02
C PHE A 80 -10.66 0.65 -8.18
N TYR A 81 -11.20 0.97 -9.37
CA TYR A 81 -12.62 0.71 -9.68
C TYR A 81 -12.96 -0.77 -9.53
N THR A 82 -12.19 -1.61 -10.22
CA THR A 82 -12.45 -3.06 -10.23
C THR A 82 -12.22 -3.69 -8.86
N VAL A 83 -11.14 -3.37 -8.16
CA VAL A 83 -10.85 -3.98 -6.85
C VAL A 83 -11.88 -3.63 -5.78
N ILE A 84 -12.48 -2.44 -5.84
CA ILE A 84 -13.54 -2.05 -4.91
C ILE A 84 -14.84 -2.77 -5.25
N GLN A 85 -15.26 -2.72 -6.51
CA GLN A 85 -16.53 -3.29 -6.97
C GLN A 85 -16.55 -4.82 -6.97
N ASP A 86 -15.48 -5.46 -7.44
CA ASP A 86 -15.36 -6.92 -7.49
C ASP A 86 -15.24 -7.57 -6.09
N ASN A 87 -14.97 -6.77 -5.07
CA ASN A 87 -15.06 -7.19 -3.68
C ASN A 87 -16.41 -6.82 -3.03
N ASP A 88 -17.46 -6.51 -3.80
CA ASP A 88 -18.80 -6.14 -3.32
C ASP A 88 -18.82 -4.88 -2.43
N ARG A 89 -17.93 -3.92 -2.67
CA ARG A 89 -17.90 -2.62 -1.96
C ARG A 89 -18.42 -1.51 -2.87
N GLN A 90 -18.95 -0.46 -2.24
CA GLN A 90 -19.44 0.72 -2.96
C GLN A 90 -18.33 1.75 -3.09
N LEU A 91 -18.04 2.13 -4.32
CA LEU A 91 -17.06 3.19 -4.61
C LEU A 91 -17.64 4.57 -4.29
N VAL A 92 -16.91 5.35 -3.49
CA VAL A 92 -17.11 6.79 -3.33
C VAL A 92 -15.91 7.51 -3.96
N ALA A 93 -16.10 8.10 -5.13
CA ALA A 93 -15.04 8.84 -5.83
C ALA A 93 -15.02 10.30 -5.37
N HIS A 94 -13.95 10.69 -4.67
CA HIS A 94 -13.69 12.11 -4.36
C HIS A 94 -12.97 12.77 -5.53
N ARG A 95 -13.67 13.62 -6.26
CA ARG A 95 -13.12 14.27 -7.42
C ARG A 95 -12.16 15.39 -7.02
N LEU A 96 -10.90 15.24 -7.41
CA LEU A 96 -9.88 16.29 -7.21
C LEU A 96 -10.18 17.52 -8.09
N ILE A 97 -9.92 18.70 -7.54
CA ILE A 97 -10.08 19.97 -8.25
C ILE A 97 -8.81 20.22 -9.08
N SER A 98 -8.98 20.32 -10.40
CA SER A 98 -7.88 20.74 -11.28
C SER A 98 -7.70 22.27 -11.19
N LYS A 99 -6.51 22.72 -10.78
CA LYS A 99 -6.19 24.13 -10.60
C LYS A 99 -4.72 24.39 -10.92
N ASP A 100 -4.46 25.35 -11.78
CA ASP A 100 -3.10 25.83 -12.14
C ASP A 100 -2.11 24.71 -12.50
N GLY A 101 -2.58 23.68 -13.23
CA GLY A 101 -1.77 22.54 -13.65
C GLY A 101 -1.44 21.54 -12.53
N THR A 102 -2.13 21.63 -11.41
CA THR A 102 -2.08 20.65 -10.30
C THR A 102 -3.50 20.21 -9.92
N PHE A 103 -3.60 19.33 -8.94
CA PHE A 103 -4.86 18.83 -8.40
C PHE A 103 -4.91 19.09 -6.89
N GLU A 104 -6.04 19.53 -6.38
CA GLU A 104 -6.26 19.87 -4.97
C GLU A 104 -7.42 19.04 -4.40
N ILE A 105 -7.40 18.80 -3.08
CA ILE A 105 -8.49 18.16 -2.34
C ILE A 105 -9.46 19.24 -1.86
N ASP A 106 -10.76 19.08 -2.13
CA ASP A 106 -11.81 19.82 -1.42
C ASP A 106 -12.03 19.14 -0.06
N PHE A 107 -11.38 19.65 0.98
CA PHE A 107 -11.45 19.06 2.30
C PHE A 107 -12.83 19.14 2.95
N ASP A 108 -13.65 20.12 2.61
CA ASP A 108 -15.03 20.23 3.11
C ASP A 108 -15.91 19.12 2.53
N LEU A 109 -15.76 18.86 1.22
CA LEU A 109 -16.44 17.75 0.55
C LEU A 109 -15.86 16.40 0.99
N PHE A 110 -14.54 16.30 1.13
CA PHE A 110 -13.85 15.08 1.58
C PHE A 110 -14.35 14.65 2.97
N GLU A 111 -14.41 15.57 3.92
CA GLU A 111 -14.90 15.29 5.27
C GLU A 111 -16.35 14.79 5.26
N LYS A 112 -17.24 15.39 4.46
CA LYS A 112 -18.62 14.93 4.32
C LYS A 112 -18.71 13.50 3.74
N GLN A 113 -17.87 13.19 2.76
CA GLN A 113 -17.86 11.86 2.15
C GLN A 113 -17.26 10.80 3.08
N VAL A 114 -16.18 11.12 3.81
CA VAL A 114 -15.53 10.23 4.76
C VAL A 114 -16.48 9.74 5.84
N GLN A 115 -17.42 10.58 6.31
CA GLN A 115 -18.41 10.22 7.34
C GLN A 115 -19.25 8.98 6.98
N GLU A 116 -19.41 8.70 5.71
CA GLU A 116 -20.23 7.58 5.21
C GLU A 116 -19.38 6.36 4.82
N CYS A 117 -18.06 6.44 4.94
CA CYS A 117 -17.14 5.41 4.44
C CYS A 117 -16.53 4.58 5.58
N GLN A 118 -16.17 3.33 5.27
CA GLN A 118 -15.41 2.45 6.17
C GLN A 118 -13.92 2.49 5.88
N LEU A 119 -13.54 2.75 4.61
CA LEU A 119 -12.17 2.75 4.15
C LEU A 119 -11.87 3.95 3.28
N LEU A 120 -10.65 4.46 3.38
CA LEU A 120 -9.99 5.28 2.37
C LEU A 120 -8.93 4.42 1.67
N LEU A 121 -9.04 4.26 0.34
CA LEU A 121 -7.99 3.71 -0.49
C LEU A 121 -7.20 4.87 -1.10
N LEU A 122 -6.04 5.12 -0.54
CA LEU A 122 -5.13 6.21 -0.91
C LEU A 122 -4.05 5.70 -1.88
N CYS A 123 -3.76 6.45 -2.93
CA CYS A 123 -2.57 6.25 -3.76
C CYS A 123 -1.56 7.36 -3.46
N SER A 124 -0.35 7.02 -3.02
CA SER A 124 0.66 7.99 -2.60
C SER A 124 2.08 7.53 -2.95
N PRO A 125 2.78 8.17 -3.87
CA PRO A 125 2.38 9.22 -4.83
C PRO A 125 1.19 8.84 -5.71
N HIS A 126 0.39 9.83 -6.07
CA HIS A 126 -0.91 9.62 -6.71
C HIS A 126 -0.80 9.29 -8.21
N ASN A 127 -1.36 8.17 -8.62
CA ASN A 127 -1.51 7.76 -10.02
C ASN A 127 -2.99 8.00 -10.45
N PRO A 128 -3.29 8.72 -11.54
CA PRO A 128 -2.38 9.09 -12.64
C PRO A 128 -1.79 10.51 -12.58
N THR A 129 -2.12 11.31 -11.57
CA THR A 129 -1.76 12.74 -11.56
C THR A 129 -0.26 13.01 -11.32
N GLY A 130 0.50 12.01 -10.84
CA GLY A 130 1.90 12.14 -10.45
C GLY A 130 2.11 13.03 -9.22
N ARG A 131 1.04 13.30 -8.48
CA ARG A 131 1.05 14.19 -7.34
C ARG A 131 1.62 13.51 -6.09
N ILE A 132 2.45 14.22 -5.35
CA ILE A 132 2.89 13.84 -4.00
C ILE A 132 2.09 14.73 -3.02
N TRP A 133 1.38 14.11 -2.09
CA TRP A 133 0.60 14.80 -1.06
C TRP A 133 1.55 15.58 -0.14
N THR A 134 1.18 16.82 0.20
CA THR A 134 1.97 17.62 1.13
C THR A 134 1.76 17.15 2.57
N LYS A 135 2.64 17.58 3.47
CA LYS A 135 2.48 17.25 4.90
C LYS A 135 1.13 17.77 5.43
N GLU A 136 0.76 18.98 5.06
CA GLU A 136 -0.50 19.61 5.50
C GLU A 136 -1.72 18.85 5.00
N GLU A 137 -1.66 18.30 3.77
CA GLU A 137 -2.74 17.48 3.23
C GLU A 137 -2.81 16.13 3.93
N MET A 138 -1.67 15.47 4.15
CA MET A 138 -1.61 14.21 4.89
C MET A 138 -2.11 14.40 6.33
N ASP A 139 -1.70 15.47 7.01
CA ASP A 139 -2.17 15.80 8.36
C ASP A 139 -3.71 15.96 8.41
N GLN A 140 -4.29 16.61 7.41
CA GLN A 140 -5.76 16.77 7.32
C GLN A 140 -6.45 15.44 6.99
N ILE A 141 -5.94 14.64 6.05
CA ILE A 141 -6.47 13.31 5.72
C ILE A 141 -6.50 12.44 6.98
N ILE A 142 -5.37 12.32 7.67
CA ILE A 142 -5.25 11.53 8.90
C ILE A 142 -6.22 12.03 9.98
N LYS A 143 -6.26 13.33 10.22
CA LYS A 143 -7.15 13.94 11.21
C LYS A 143 -8.63 13.65 10.93
N ILE A 144 -9.06 13.76 9.68
CA ILE A 144 -10.45 13.51 9.27
C ILE A 144 -10.76 12.02 9.38
N CYS A 145 -9.92 11.14 8.84
CA CYS A 145 -10.13 9.69 8.92
C CYS A 145 -10.18 9.21 10.37
N LYS A 146 -9.25 9.68 11.23
CA LYS A 146 -9.25 9.37 12.66
C LYS A 146 -10.54 9.82 13.35
N LYS A 147 -11.02 11.03 13.06
CA LYS A 147 -12.26 11.57 13.65
C LYS A 147 -13.46 10.67 13.40
N TYR A 148 -13.55 10.08 12.21
CA TYR A 148 -14.67 9.22 11.81
C TYR A 148 -14.35 7.72 11.83
N GLN A 149 -13.18 7.35 12.36
CA GLN A 149 -12.70 5.96 12.49
C GLN A 149 -12.62 5.22 11.14
N VAL A 150 -12.29 5.95 10.07
CA VAL A 150 -12.13 5.40 8.71
C VAL A 150 -10.70 4.89 8.54
N LYS A 151 -10.55 3.60 8.30
CA LYS A 151 -9.26 2.94 8.10
C LYS A 151 -8.63 3.38 6.77
N ILE A 152 -7.30 3.45 6.71
CA ILE A 152 -6.58 3.90 5.52
C ILE A 152 -5.72 2.77 4.97
N ILE A 153 -5.95 2.41 3.70
CA ILE A 153 -5.06 1.55 2.91
C ILE A 153 -4.32 2.47 1.94
N SER A 154 -2.99 2.52 2.02
CA SER A 154 -2.16 3.29 1.07
C SER A 154 -1.44 2.37 0.10
N ASP A 155 -1.65 2.58 -1.18
CA ASP A 155 -0.82 2.05 -2.25
C ASP A 155 0.36 3.01 -2.46
N GLU A 156 1.55 2.58 -2.01
CA GLU A 156 2.79 3.36 -2.09
C GLU A 156 3.78 2.81 -3.13
N ILE A 157 3.29 2.07 -4.13
CA ILE A 157 4.15 1.45 -5.16
C ILE A 157 5.02 2.46 -5.93
N HIS A 158 4.62 3.74 -5.95
CA HIS A 158 5.32 4.83 -6.62
C HIS A 158 6.20 5.68 -5.69
N MET A 159 6.40 5.29 -4.43
CA MET A 159 7.05 6.12 -3.40
C MET A 159 8.43 6.65 -3.77
N ASP A 160 9.17 5.96 -4.66
CA ASP A 160 10.50 6.36 -5.10
C ASP A 160 10.51 7.22 -6.37
N ILE A 161 9.38 7.28 -7.07
CA ILE A 161 9.23 8.08 -8.30
C ILE A 161 8.80 9.48 -7.90
N GLN A 162 9.78 10.28 -7.51
CA GLN A 162 9.56 11.64 -7.05
C GLN A 162 9.91 12.62 -8.17
N LEU A 163 8.90 13.31 -8.66
CA LEU A 163 9.06 14.38 -9.63
C LEU A 163 9.19 15.70 -8.87
N ARG A 164 10.23 16.49 -9.16
CA ARG A 164 10.56 17.76 -8.50
C ARG A 164 11.10 17.55 -7.07
N ASP A 165 11.21 18.61 -6.29
CA ASP A 165 11.81 18.64 -4.95
C ASP A 165 10.86 18.16 -3.82
N ARG A 166 9.75 17.53 -4.17
CA ARG A 166 8.80 17.01 -3.17
C ARG A 166 9.18 15.60 -2.77
N LYS A 167 9.28 15.35 -1.46
CA LYS A 167 9.53 14.04 -0.90
C LYS A 167 8.23 13.35 -0.54
N HIS A 168 8.14 12.06 -0.86
CA HIS A 168 7.07 11.20 -0.38
C HIS A 168 7.10 11.08 1.15
N ILE A 169 5.93 11.14 1.77
CA ILE A 169 5.73 10.91 3.20
C ILE A 169 5.01 9.56 3.33
N PRO A 170 5.66 8.51 3.84
CA PRO A 170 5.02 7.23 4.07
C PRO A 170 3.83 7.34 5.02
N LEU A 171 2.73 6.65 4.73
CA LEU A 171 1.56 6.65 5.59
C LEU A 171 1.89 6.25 7.03
N LEU A 172 2.76 5.25 7.21
CA LEU A 172 3.12 4.74 8.53
C LEU A 172 3.98 5.69 9.37
N SER A 173 4.46 6.82 8.83
CA SER A 173 5.02 7.89 9.67
C SER A 173 3.99 8.50 10.63
N TYR A 174 2.70 8.28 10.39
CA TYR A 174 1.59 8.72 11.23
C TYR A 174 1.07 7.66 12.22
N ILE A 175 1.76 6.52 12.35
CA ILE A 175 1.26 5.39 13.15
C ILE A 175 1.03 5.73 14.63
N HIS A 176 1.79 6.65 15.19
CA HIS A 176 1.61 7.13 16.57
C HIS A 176 0.41 8.09 16.74
N GLU A 177 -0.10 8.63 15.64
CA GLU A 177 -1.27 9.51 15.63
C GLU A 177 -2.56 8.73 15.39
N TYR A 178 -2.49 7.72 14.52
CA TYR A 178 -3.62 6.86 14.15
C TYR A 178 -3.13 5.44 13.84
N ASP A 179 -3.74 4.44 14.43
CA ASP A 179 -3.30 3.04 14.37
C ASP A 179 -4.01 2.18 13.31
N GLU A 180 -5.02 2.72 12.63
CA GLU A 180 -5.75 2.04 11.55
C GLU A 180 -5.16 2.36 10.16
N LEU A 181 -3.83 2.23 10.05
CA LEU A 181 -3.05 2.53 8.85
C LEU A 181 -2.41 1.26 8.28
N TYR A 182 -2.58 1.06 6.98
CA TYR A 182 -2.11 -0.13 6.26
C TYR A 182 -1.45 0.29 4.96
N THR A 183 -0.24 -0.19 4.69
CA THR A 183 0.51 0.21 3.49
C THR A 183 0.87 -1.00 2.65
N ALA A 184 0.65 -0.91 1.34
CA ALA A 184 1.13 -1.87 0.35
C ALA A 184 2.14 -1.20 -0.59
N ALA A 185 3.27 -1.86 -0.84
CA ALA A 185 4.34 -1.34 -1.67
C ALA A 185 5.09 -2.44 -2.42
N SER A 186 5.89 -2.04 -3.39
CA SER A 186 6.75 -2.94 -4.17
C SER A 186 7.93 -2.20 -4.75
N SER A 187 9.06 -2.86 -4.83
CA SER A 187 10.24 -2.37 -5.56
C SER A 187 10.07 -2.39 -7.09
N SER A 188 8.99 -3.00 -7.58
CA SER A 188 8.81 -3.30 -9.02
C SER A 188 8.76 -2.07 -9.91
N LYS A 189 8.17 -0.96 -9.46
CA LYS A 189 8.11 0.29 -10.24
C LYS A 189 9.42 1.04 -10.19
N THR A 190 10.05 1.09 -9.01
CA THR A 190 11.34 1.73 -8.79
C THR A 190 12.44 1.13 -9.64
N PHE A 191 12.51 -0.19 -9.72
CA PHE A 191 13.59 -0.92 -10.41
C PHE A 191 13.16 -1.58 -11.71
N ASN A 192 11.95 -1.31 -12.20
CA ASN A 192 11.40 -1.88 -13.44
C ASN A 192 11.43 -3.41 -13.46
N THR A 193 10.97 -4.04 -12.39
CA THR A 193 10.97 -5.50 -12.18
C THR A 193 9.59 -6.11 -11.95
N PRO A 194 8.49 -5.66 -12.61
CA PRO A 194 7.17 -6.21 -12.34
C PRO A 194 7.06 -7.70 -12.70
N GLY A 195 7.85 -8.18 -13.67
CA GLY A 195 7.87 -9.58 -14.10
C GLY A 195 8.50 -10.55 -13.09
N LEU A 196 9.21 -10.05 -12.06
CA LEU A 196 9.79 -10.90 -11.02
C LEU A 196 8.78 -11.30 -9.94
N ILE A 197 7.64 -10.67 -9.92
CA ILE A 197 6.51 -10.92 -8.99
C ILE A 197 6.96 -10.86 -7.53
N GLY A 198 6.65 -9.76 -6.87
CA GLY A 198 6.94 -9.56 -5.46
C GLY A 198 6.49 -8.19 -5.00
N SER A 199 5.83 -8.18 -3.87
CA SER A 199 5.44 -6.98 -3.14
C SER A 199 5.43 -7.27 -1.66
N TYR A 200 5.31 -6.24 -0.88
CA TYR A 200 5.17 -6.35 0.56
C TYR A 200 4.08 -5.41 1.05
N LEU A 201 3.54 -5.75 2.21
CA LEU A 201 2.63 -4.88 2.90
C LEU A 201 3.05 -4.78 4.36
N MET A 202 2.65 -3.69 4.98
CA MET A 202 2.94 -3.40 6.37
C MET A 202 1.63 -3.23 7.12
N ILE A 203 1.39 -4.09 8.10
CA ILE A 203 0.18 -4.15 8.92
C ILE A 203 0.57 -4.00 10.38
N PRO A 204 0.49 -2.83 11.00
CA PRO A 204 0.80 -2.63 12.42
C PRO A 204 -0.12 -3.42 13.35
N ASN A 205 -1.41 -3.51 13.02
CA ASN A 205 -2.41 -4.22 13.82
C ASN A 205 -2.21 -5.73 13.76
N GLU A 206 -1.91 -6.37 14.91
CA GLU A 206 -1.60 -7.80 15.02
C GLU A 206 -2.78 -8.69 14.60
N GLU A 207 -4.00 -8.36 15.01
CA GLU A 207 -5.18 -9.15 14.66
C GLU A 207 -5.42 -9.18 13.15
N VAL A 208 -5.24 -8.04 12.48
CA VAL A 208 -5.35 -7.95 11.02
C VAL A 208 -4.22 -8.71 10.32
N ARG A 209 -2.98 -8.67 10.86
CA ARG A 209 -1.86 -9.47 10.34
C ARG A 209 -2.15 -10.96 10.38
N GLU A 210 -2.63 -11.45 11.52
CA GLU A 210 -2.98 -12.87 11.68
C GLU A 210 -4.11 -13.30 10.74
N LYS A 211 -5.15 -12.48 10.58
CA LYS A 211 -6.22 -12.73 9.62
C LYS A 211 -5.69 -12.76 8.18
N PHE A 212 -4.79 -11.86 7.82
CA PHE A 212 -4.15 -11.82 6.51
C PHE A 212 -3.33 -13.10 6.27
N LEU A 213 -2.48 -13.48 7.20
CA LEU A 213 -1.66 -14.70 7.13
C LEU A 213 -2.51 -15.97 7.06
N MET A 214 -3.57 -16.04 7.85
CA MET A 214 -4.48 -17.18 7.81
C MET A 214 -5.17 -17.30 6.44
N HIS A 215 -5.59 -16.17 5.87
CA HIS A 215 -6.23 -16.14 4.56
C HIS A 215 -5.25 -16.58 3.46
N THR A 216 -4.09 -15.97 3.38
CA THR A 216 -3.09 -16.26 2.35
C THR A 216 -2.60 -17.71 2.42
N ARG A 217 -2.37 -18.25 3.61
CA ARG A 217 -1.86 -19.61 3.80
C ARG A 217 -2.91 -20.69 3.60
N ARG A 218 -4.14 -20.50 4.08
CA ARG A 218 -5.16 -21.55 4.13
C ARG A 218 -6.17 -21.48 2.99
N LYS A 219 -6.48 -20.29 2.48
CA LYS A 219 -7.45 -20.12 1.40
C LYS A 219 -6.78 -19.98 0.04
N ASP A 220 -5.73 -19.16 -0.04
CA ASP A 220 -5.07 -18.86 -1.30
C ASP A 220 -3.82 -19.71 -1.54
N PHE A 221 -3.42 -20.54 -0.56
CA PHE A 221 -2.28 -21.47 -0.64
C PHE A 221 -0.95 -20.78 -1.00
N LEU A 222 -0.79 -19.52 -0.63
CA LEU A 222 0.44 -18.73 -0.87
C LEU A 222 1.52 -19.07 0.16
N ASN A 223 1.96 -20.32 0.19
CA ASN A 223 2.96 -20.80 1.13
C ASN A 223 4.40 -20.65 0.61
N SER A 224 4.55 -20.43 -0.67
CA SER A 224 5.83 -20.18 -1.31
C SER A 224 5.78 -18.90 -2.13
N VAL A 225 6.94 -18.30 -2.31
CA VAL A 225 7.10 -17.03 -3.03
C VAL A 225 8.04 -17.22 -4.21
N SER A 226 8.05 -16.27 -5.13
CA SER A 226 8.99 -16.28 -6.24
C SER A 226 10.42 -16.13 -5.70
N ILE A 227 11.29 -17.08 -6.02
CA ILE A 227 12.71 -17.05 -5.65
C ILE A 227 13.45 -15.86 -6.26
N PHE A 228 12.94 -15.31 -7.38
CA PHE A 228 13.50 -14.15 -8.05
C PHE A 228 12.84 -12.83 -7.65
N GLY A 229 11.74 -12.87 -6.93
CA GLY A 229 10.95 -11.69 -6.54
C GLY A 229 11.18 -11.22 -5.10
N MET A 230 12.10 -11.86 -4.40
CA MET A 230 12.47 -11.54 -3.02
C MET A 230 13.84 -10.90 -2.93
#